data_f976a5ab11b89732d48aa0fe03161cbc
#
_entry.id   f976a5ab11b89732d48aa0fe03161cbc
#
_cell.length_a   1.000
_cell.length_b   1.000
_cell.length_c   1.000
_cell.angle_alpha   90.00
_cell.angle_beta   90.00
_cell.angle_gamma   90.00
#
_symmetry.space_group_name_H-M   'P 1'
#
loop_
_entity.id
_entity.type
_entity.pdbx_description
1 polymer ?
#
loop_
_entity_poly.entity_id
_entity_poly.type
_entity_poly.pdbx_seq_one_letter_code
_entity_poly.pdbx_strand_id
1 'polypeptide(L)'
;MEPIVCSGLVRRTGTARRSGVGRDLAEKEDDMMERILEPEIMDDPVQVQAYAQADFQEENQGFVDNFLRLYDDLDGAHVVDLGCGPGDIAIRLARSHPTCRITGIDGSFPMITWAEQAVKKTGLAHRIGFLCQRFQDVSLPTPADAVMSNSLVHHVPNPLRFWYGIKNLIKPGGPVLVMDLLRPDSSEEAQAIVDQYAAHEPQRLRQDFFHSLLAAFTEDEVASHLAELNMSRLMVDVPDDRHWIVYGRVY
;
A
#
# COMPACT_ATOMS: atom_id res chain seq x y z
N MET A 1 13.11 11.18 -18.06
CA MET A 1 12.09 11.09 -16.98
C MET A 1 12.86 11.36 -15.70
N GLU A 2 12.56 12.44 -15.01
CA GLU A 2 13.24 12.73 -13.74
C GLU A 2 12.70 11.77 -12.68
N PRO A 3 13.57 11.20 -11.82
CA PRO A 3 13.13 10.34 -10.73
C PRO A 3 12.26 11.15 -9.77
N ILE A 4 11.09 10.61 -9.41
CA ILE A 4 10.24 11.16 -8.35
C ILE A 4 10.99 11.05 -7.03
N VAL A 5 11.87 12.00 -6.79
CA VAL A 5 12.48 12.19 -5.48
C VAL A 5 11.38 12.84 -4.63
N CYS A 6 10.76 12.08 -3.73
CA CYS A 6 10.00 12.65 -2.64
C CYS A 6 10.93 13.49 -1.75
N SER A 7 11.33 14.66 -2.26
CA SER A 7 12.12 15.64 -1.54
C SER A 7 11.18 16.49 -0.71
N GLY A 8 11.19 16.24 0.59
CA GLY A 8 10.79 17.22 1.57
C GLY A 8 9.53 16.93 2.36
N LEU A 9 9.62 16.05 3.34
CA LEU A 9 8.76 16.14 4.53
C LEU A 9 9.24 17.35 5.36
N VAL A 10 8.92 18.56 4.90
CA VAL A 10 9.10 19.78 5.70
C VAL A 10 7.92 19.84 6.65
N ARG A 11 8.20 19.72 7.95
CA ARG A 11 7.21 19.99 9.01
C ARG A 11 6.64 21.39 8.82
N ARG A 12 5.42 21.51 8.31
CA ARG A 12 4.66 22.75 8.36
C ARG A 12 3.99 22.84 9.72
N THR A 13 4.56 23.62 10.62
CA THR A 13 3.88 24.12 11.80
C THR A 13 2.86 25.16 11.35
N GLY A 14 1.64 24.72 11.10
CA GLY A 14 0.51 25.60 10.75
C GLY A 14 -0.13 26.16 11.99
N THR A 15 0.09 27.45 12.23
CA THR A 15 -0.70 28.23 13.19
C THR A 15 -2.15 28.36 12.72
N ALA A 16 -3.07 27.84 13.53
CA ALA A 16 -4.51 27.95 13.32
C ALA A 16 -4.94 29.41 13.19
N ARG A 17 -5.46 29.81 12.02
CA ARG A 17 -6.35 30.96 11.89
C ARG A 17 -7.79 30.47 11.78
N ARG A 18 -8.54 30.65 12.84
CA ARG A 18 -10.02 30.59 12.82
C ARG A 18 -10.55 31.81 12.07
N SER A 19 -11.26 31.60 10.97
CA SER A 19 -12.36 32.50 10.54
C SER A 19 -13.18 31.81 9.45
N GLY A 20 -14.41 31.48 9.77
CA GLY A 20 -15.63 31.59 8.98
C GLY A 20 -15.66 31.03 7.57
N VAL A 21 -16.02 29.76 7.37
CA VAL A 21 -16.78 29.31 6.20
C VAL A 21 -17.59 28.08 6.61
N GLY A 22 -18.81 28.27 6.97
CA GLY A 22 -19.75 27.21 7.35
C GLY A 22 -20.79 26.90 6.28
N ARG A 23 -20.48 27.06 4.99
CA ARG A 23 -21.39 26.75 3.88
C ARG A 23 -20.79 25.97 2.71
N ASP A 24 -19.48 25.84 2.58
CA ASP A 24 -18.85 25.17 1.42
C ASP A 24 -18.56 23.66 1.62
N LEU A 25 -18.72 23.13 2.82
CA LEU A 25 -18.43 21.71 3.08
C LEU A 25 -19.58 20.77 2.68
N ALA A 26 -20.83 21.24 2.73
CA ALA A 26 -21.99 20.41 2.39
C ALA A 26 -22.23 20.28 0.87
N GLU A 27 -21.67 21.19 0.05
CA GLU A 27 -21.81 21.14 -1.43
C GLU A 27 -20.69 20.31 -2.10
N LYS A 28 -19.60 19.97 -1.40
CA LYS A 28 -18.52 19.11 -1.91
C LYS A 28 -18.75 17.61 -1.73
N GLU A 29 -19.61 17.21 -0.77
CA GLU A 29 -19.93 15.79 -0.56
C GLU A 29 -20.83 15.19 -1.65
N ASP A 30 -21.56 16.01 -2.41
CA ASP A 30 -22.54 15.56 -3.43
C ASP A 30 -21.92 15.34 -4.83
N ASP A 31 -20.62 15.65 -5.04
CA ASP A 31 -19.98 15.61 -6.37
C ASP A 31 -18.79 14.62 -6.43
N MET A 32 -18.50 13.88 -5.36
CA MET A 32 -17.39 12.91 -5.33
C MET A 32 -17.81 11.60 -5.98
N MET A 33 -16.95 11.07 -6.86
CA MET A 33 -17.18 9.79 -7.53
C MET A 33 -17.32 8.65 -6.49
N GLU A 34 -18.43 7.88 -6.58
CA GLU A 34 -18.59 6.68 -5.77
C GLU A 34 -17.50 5.65 -6.06
N ARG A 35 -17.04 4.98 -5.01
CA ARG A 35 -16.06 3.89 -5.12
C ARG A 35 -16.64 2.72 -5.89
N ILE A 36 -15.94 2.25 -6.92
CA ILE A 36 -16.30 1.06 -7.70
C ILE A 36 -15.40 -0.09 -7.30
N LEU A 37 -15.98 -1.11 -6.65
CA LEU A 37 -15.22 -2.26 -6.17
C LEU A 37 -14.69 -3.10 -7.33
N GLU A 38 -13.47 -3.60 -7.16
CA GLU A 38 -12.89 -4.64 -8.00
C GLU A 38 -12.69 -5.95 -7.21
N PRO A 39 -12.39 -7.08 -7.89
CA PRO A 39 -12.19 -8.35 -7.20
C PRO A 39 -11.09 -8.27 -6.13
N GLU A 40 -11.38 -8.80 -4.93
CA GLU A 40 -10.44 -8.80 -3.79
C GLU A 40 -9.14 -9.56 -4.08
N ILE A 41 -9.18 -10.57 -4.94
CA ILE A 41 -8.03 -11.42 -5.25
C ILE A 41 -7.77 -11.40 -6.75
N MET A 42 -6.54 -11.11 -7.12
CA MET A 42 -6.06 -11.19 -8.50
C MET A 42 -5.61 -12.62 -8.80
N ASP A 43 -6.51 -13.45 -9.32
CA ASP A 43 -6.26 -14.88 -9.59
C ASP A 43 -6.23 -15.24 -11.08
N ASP A 44 -6.60 -14.32 -11.98
CA ASP A 44 -6.52 -14.55 -13.43
C ASP A 44 -5.05 -14.72 -13.85
N PRO A 45 -4.64 -15.87 -14.42
CA PRO A 45 -3.23 -16.13 -14.73
C PRO A 45 -2.62 -15.14 -15.72
N VAL A 46 -3.41 -14.60 -16.65
CA VAL A 46 -2.94 -13.63 -17.65
C VAL A 46 -2.70 -12.29 -16.98
N GLN A 47 -3.61 -11.87 -16.09
CA GLN A 47 -3.47 -10.65 -15.31
C GLN A 47 -2.27 -10.74 -14.35
N VAL A 48 -2.15 -11.84 -13.60
CA VAL A 48 -1.02 -12.09 -12.70
C VAL A 48 0.31 -12.06 -13.47
N GLN A 49 0.37 -12.71 -14.64
CA GLN A 49 1.58 -12.70 -15.45
C GLN A 49 1.93 -11.28 -15.92
N ALA A 50 0.95 -10.52 -16.41
CA ALA A 50 1.16 -9.15 -16.86
C ALA A 50 1.68 -8.27 -15.72
N TYR A 51 1.06 -8.37 -14.54
CA TYR A 51 1.46 -7.63 -13.34
C TYR A 51 2.86 -8.01 -12.87
N ALA A 52 3.16 -9.33 -12.78
CA ALA A 52 4.45 -9.80 -12.30
C ALA A 52 5.63 -9.49 -13.25
N GLN A 53 5.34 -9.18 -14.52
CA GLN A 53 6.33 -8.82 -15.53
C GLN A 53 6.40 -7.31 -15.80
N ALA A 54 5.49 -6.52 -15.23
CA ALA A 54 5.52 -5.07 -15.32
C ALA A 54 6.74 -4.49 -14.59
N ASP A 55 7.23 -3.37 -15.07
CA ASP A 55 8.37 -2.68 -14.47
C ASP A 55 7.90 -1.65 -13.43
N PHE A 56 7.82 -2.10 -12.19
CA PHE A 56 7.55 -1.26 -11.01
C PHE A 56 8.83 -0.98 -10.20
N GLN A 57 9.99 -0.98 -10.86
CA GLN A 57 11.27 -0.95 -10.15
C GLN A 57 11.45 0.34 -9.34
N GLU A 58 11.12 1.49 -9.91
CA GLU A 58 11.31 2.78 -9.26
C GLU A 58 10.30 2.95 -8.11
N GLU A 59 9.04 2.62 -8.33
CA GLU A 59 7.95 2.73 -7.35
C GLU A 59 8.20 1.82 -6.14
N ASN A 60 8.49 0.56 -6.39
CA ASN A 60 8.73 -0.41 -5.34
C ASN A 60 10.02 -0.12 -4.55
N GLN A 61 11.07 0.38 -5.21
CA GLN A 61 12.26 0.83 -4.50
C GLN A 61 11.98 2.08 -3.67
N GLY A 62 11.25 3.04 -4.22
CA GLY A 62 10.83 4.25 -3.50
C GLY A 62 10.00 3.93 -2.25
N PHE A 63 9.10 2.94 -2.31
CA PHE A 63 8.35 2.47 -1.16
C PHE A 63 9.27 1.89 -0.07
N VAL A 64 10.23 1.05 -0.44
CA VAL A 64 11.21 0.47 0.51
C VAL A 64 12.09 1.55 1.11
N ASP A 65 12.57 2.50 0.32
CA ASP A 65 13.39 3.60 0.79
C ASP A 65 12.63 4.51 1.78
N ASN A 66 11.33 4.74 1.53
CA ASN A 66 10.45 5.44 2.46
C ASN A 66 10.29 4.68 3.78
N PHE A 67 10.07 3.36 3.72
CA PHE A 67 9.96 2.53 4.91
C PHE A 67 11.23 2.59 5.77
N LEU A 68 12.40 2.42 5.16
CA LEU A 68 13.69 2.47 5.84
C LEU A 68 14.06 3.87 6.36
N ARG A 69 13.61 4.93 5.68
CA ARG A 69 13.82 6.31 6.12
C ARG A 69 12.96 6.68 7.33
N LEU A 70 11.75 6.12 7.41
CA LEU A 70 10.83 6.35 8.52
C LEU A 70 11.20 5.54 9.78
N TYR A 71 11.84 4.38 9.58
CA TYR A 71 12.11 3.44 10.67
C TYR A 71 13.55 2.90 10.58
N ASP A 72 14.36 3.25 11.54
CA ASP A 72 15.77 2.87 11.66
C ASP A 72 16.03 1.72 12.66
N ASP A 73 14.97 1.27 13.37
CA ASP A 73 15.03 0.28 14.43
C ASP A 73 14.59 -1.13 13.97
N LEU A 74 15.00 -1.52 12.76
CA LEU A 74 14.58 -2.79 12.14
C LEU A 74 15.63 -3.91 12.21
N ASP A 75 16.69 -3.75 12.98
CA ASP A 75 17.73 -4.76 13.11
C ASP A 75 17.20 -6.09 13.69
N GLY A 76 17.31 -7.17 12.91
CA GLY A 76 16.78 -8.48 13.24
C GLY A 76 15.25 -8.57 13.22
N ALA A 77 14.56 -7.51 12.82
CA ALA A 77 13.10 -7.44 12.83
C ALA A 77 12.44 -8.49 11.93
N HIS A 78 11.28 -8.95 12.37
CA HIS A 78 10.34 -9.69 11.54
C HIS A 78 9.34 -8.70 10.93
N VAL A 79 9.42 -8.49 9.62
CA VAL A 79 8.53 -7.61 8.85
C VAL A 79 7.50 -8.44 8.11
N VAL A 80 6.24 -8.02 8.16
CA VAL A 80 5.17 -8.59 7.34
C VAL A 80 4.88 -7.66 6.18
N ASP A 81 4.81 -8.24 4.97
CA ASP A 81 4.41 -7.60 3.73
C ASP A 81 3.02 -8.12 3.34
N LEU A 82 1.97 -7.31 3.59
CA LEU A 82 0.57 -7.66 3.29
C LEU A 82 0.21 -7.31 1.86
N GLY A 83 -0.31 -8.28 1.11
CA GLY A 83 -0.52 -8.15 -0.32
C GLY A 83 0.81 -8.14 -1.07
N CYS A 84 1.71 -9.07 -0.72
CA CYS A 84 3.08 -9.07 -1.23
C CYS A 84 3.19 -9.33 -2.74
N GLY A 85 2.11 -9.74 -3.41
CA GLY A 85 2.08 -10.03 -4.83
C GLY A 85 3.22 -10.97 -5.26
N PRO A 86 3.96 -10.64 -6.33
CA PRO A 86 5.08 -11.45 -6.84
C PRO A 86 6.37 -11.31 -6.00
N GLY A 87 6.33 -10.63 -4.85
CA GLY A 87 7.40 -10.59 -3.86
C GLY A 87 8.52 -9.58 -4.12
N ASP A 88 8.37 -8.65 -5.05
CA ASP A 88 9.44 -7.71 -5.40
C ASP A 88 9.80 -6.77 -4.22
N ILE A 89 8.81 -6.20 -3.52
CA ILE A 89 9.04 -5.34 -2.35
C ILE A 89 9.76 -6.11 -1.23
N ALA A 90 9.33 -7.34 -0.92
CA ALA A 90 10.00 -8.18 0.07
C ALA A 90 11.47 -8.46 -0.29
N ILE A 91 11.76 -8.72 -1.58
CA ILE A 91 13.12 -8.92 -2.07
C ILE A 91 13.97 -7.65 -1.94
N ARG A 92 13.41 -6.48 -2.29
CA ARG A 92 14.10 -5.19 -2.17
C ARG A 92 14.42 -4.85 -0.73
N LEU A 93 13.44 -5.00 0.17
CA LEU A 93 13.66 -4.78 1.59
C LEU A 93 14.76 -5.70 2.14
N ALA A 94 14.73 -6.99 1.80
CA ALA A 94 15.76 -7.94 2.25
C ALA A 94 17.17 -7.62 1.70
N ARG A 95 17.28 -6.98 0.54
CA ARG A 95 18.54 -6.49 -0.02
C ARG A 95 19.02 -5.22 0.67
N SER A 96 18.11 -4.29 0.89
CA SER A 96 18.41 -2.99 1.50
C SER A 96 18.67 -3.09 3.00
N HIS A 97 18.07 -4.08 3.68
CA HIS A 97 18.24 -4.31 5.12
C HIS A 97 18.63 -5.78 5.39
N PRO A 98 19.92 -6.09 5.56
CA PRO A 98 20.43 -7.47 5.55
C PRO A 98 20.04 -8.32 6.77
N THR A 99 19.55 -7.72 7.85
CA THR A 99 19.20 -8.43 9.10
C THR A 99 17.70 -8.73 9.23
N CYS A 100 16.82 -8.07 8.46
CA CYS A 100 15.39 -8.33 8.50
C CYS A 100 15.03 -9.73 8.01
N ARG A 101 14.02 -10.32 8.63
CA ARG A 101 13.27 -11.48 8.11
C ARG A 101 11.90 -10.99 7.65
N ILE A 102 11.41 -11.51 6.53
CA ILE A 102 10.20 -11.03 5.89
C ILE A 102 9.23 -12.20 5.70
N THR A 103 7.97 -11.98 6.03
CA THR A 103 6.88 -12.86 5.68
C THR A 103 5.95 -12.10 4.73
N GLY A 104 5.97 -12.47 3.44
CA GLY A 104 4.99 -12.01 2.47
C GLY A 104 3.69 -12.80 2.60
N ILE A 105 2.57 -12.09 2.56
CA ILE A 105 1.23 -12.68 2.66
C ILE A 105 0.40 -12.19 1.48
N ASP A 106 -0.15 -13.13 0.73
CA ASP A 106 -1.04 -12.84 -0.39
C ASP A 106 -2.13 -13.91 -0.51
N GLY A 107 -3.34 -13.50 -0.89
CA GLY A 107 -4.47 -14.41 -1.11
C GLY A 107 -4.40 -15.18 -2.43
N SER A 108 -3.61 -14.69 -3.39
CA SER A 108 -3.47 -15.26 -4.72
C SER A 108 -2.38 -16.33 -4.77
N PHE A 109 -2.77 -17.59 -5.01
CA PHE A 109 -1.81 -18.67 -5.19
C PHE A 109 -0.86 -18.46 -6.39
N PRO A 110 -1.33 -17.97 -7.56
CA PRO A 110 -0.43 -17.59 -8.65
C PRO A 110 0.62 -16.54 -8.25
N MET A 111 0.24 -15.50 -7.51
CA MET A 111 1.19 -14.48 -7.01
C MET A 111 2.27 -15.10 -6.11
N ILE A 112 1.86 -15.91 -5.15
CA ILE A 112 2.80 -16.61 -4.26
C ILE A 112 3.74 -17.51 -5.05
N THR A 113 3.24 -18.19 -6.09
CA THR A 113 4.09 -19.01 -6.96
C THR A 113 5.18 -18.18 -7.65
N TRP A 114 4.85 -16.98 -8.15
CA TRP A 114 5.82 -16.04 -8.71
C TRP A 114 6.82 -15.55 -7.65
N ALA A 115 6.35 -15.18 -6.48
CA ALA A 115 7.17 -14.72 -5.36
C ALA A 115 8.22 -15.77 -4.94
N GLU A 116 7.80 -17.02 -4.76
CA GLU A 116 8.71 -18.12 -4.44
C GLU A 116 9.77 -18.36 -5.51
N GLN A 117 9.38 -18.30 -6.80
CA GLN A 117 10.32 -18.43 -7.90
C GLN A 117 11.31 -17.27 -7.95
N ALA A 118 10.84 -16.03 -7.71
CA ALA A 118 11.67 -14.84 -7.67
C ALA A 118 12.71 -14.94 -6.54
N VAL A 119 12.28 -15.28 -5.32
CA VAL A 119 13.17 -15.38 -4.14
C VAL A 119 14.22 -16.48 -4.32
N LYS A 120 13.87 -17.64 -4.89
CA LYS A 120 14.83 -18.72 -5.17
C LYS A 120 16.03 -18.25 -6.02
N LYS A 121 15.78 -17.32 -6.96
CA LYS A 121 16.83 -16.78 -7.85
C LYS A 121 17.77 -15.79 -7.15
N THR A 122 17.39 -15.28 -5.98
CA THR A 122 18.15 -14.24 -5.25
C THR A 122 19.07 -14.78 -4.17
N GLY A 123 18.90 -16.04 -3.75
CA GLY A 123 19.59 -16.60 -2.58
C GLY A 123 19.03 -16.13 -1.22
N LEU A 124 17.91 -15.39 -1.22
CA LEU A 124 17.31 -14.79 0.00
C LEU A 124 16.24 -15.67 0.67
N ALA A 125 16.03 -16.90 0.18
CA ALA A 125 15.01 -17.82 0.70
C ALA A 125 15.17 -18.18 2.20
N HIS A 126 16.35 -17.95 2.77
CA HIS A 126 16.59 -18.13 4.21
C HIS A 126 16.05 -16.99 5.08
N ARG A 127 15.66 -15.86 4.49
CA ARG A 127 15.14 -14.67 5.18
C ARG A 127 13.74 -14.27 4.75
N ILE A 128 13.27 -14.75 3.59
CA ILE A 128 11.95 -14.41 3.04
C ILE A 128 11.14 -15.70 2.93
N GLY A 129 9.98 -15.73 3.60
CA GLY A 129 8.97 -16.77 3.46
C GLY A 129 7.64 -16.18 2.96
N PHE A 130 6.78 -17.03 2.42
CA PHE A 130 5.47 -16.62 1.92
C PHE A 130 4.35 -17.46 2.52
N LEU A 131 3.18 -16.83 2.72
CA LEU A 131 1.93 -17.48 3.13
C LEU A 131 0.85 -17.17 2.08
N CYS A 132 0.31 -18.21 1.47
CA CYS A 132 -0.85 -18.09 0.59
C CYS A 132 -2.12 -18.10 1.45
N GLN A 133 -2.50 -16.95 1.96
CA GLN A 133 -3.67 -16.76 2.81
C GLN A 133 -4.26 -15.36 2.61
N ARG A 134 -5.59 -15.25 2.76
CA ARG A 134 -6.19 -13.93 2.90
C ARG A 134 -5.70 -13.29 4.20
N PHE A 135 -5.37 -12.00 4.18
CA PHE A 135 -4.87 -11.30 5.37
C PHE A 135 -5.82 -11.36 6.57
N GLN A 136 -7.14 -11.48 6.32
CA GLN A 136 -8.15 -11.60 7.37
C GLN A 136 -8.05 -12.91 8.16
N ASP A 137 -7.47 -13.96 7.55
CA ASP A 137 -7.41 -15.31 8.11
C ASP A 137 -6.02 -15.64 8.68
N VAL A 138 -5.07 -14.69 8.59
CA VAL A 138 -3.70 -14.90 9.03
C VAL A 138 -3.59 -14.83 10.54
N SER A 139 -2.92 -15.83 11.10
CA SER A 139 -2.46 -15.82 12.48
C SER A 139 -0.98 -16.18 12.52
N LEU A 140 -0.17 -15.28 13.06
CA LEU A 140 1.26 -15.52 13.23
C LEU A 140 1.54 -16.13 14.61
N PRO A 141 2.50 -17.06 14.73
CA PRO A 141 2.91 -17.62 16.04
C PRO A 141 3.41 -16.55 17.02
N THR A 142 4.00 -15.49 16.49
CA THR A 142 4.43 -14.30 17.23
C THR A 142 4.08 -13.06 16.41
N PRO A 143 3.58 -11.98 17.01
CA PRO A 143 3.33 -10.75 16.30
C PRO A 143 4.59 -10.22 15.61
N ALA A 144 4.41 -9.61 14.44
CA ALA A 144 5.48 -8.99 13.68
C ALA A 144 6.05 -7.76 14.39
N ASP A 145 7.32 -7.47 14.14
CA ASP A 145 7.95 -6.24 14.64
C ASP A 145 7.47 -5.03 13.82
N ALA A 146 7.22 -5.22 12.52
CA ALA A 146 6.73 -4.19 11.61
C ALA A 146 5.78 -4.78 10.56
N VAL A 147 4.89 -3.94 10.01
CA VAL A 147 4.00 -4.30 8.90
C VAL A 147 4.12 -3.26 7.80
N MET A 148 4.21 -3.73 6.56
CA MET A 148 4.09 -2.89 5.37
C MET A 148 3.04 -3.46 4.42
N SER A 149 2.46 -2.59 3.59
CA SER A 149 1.53 -2.97 2.52
C SER A 149 1.57 -1.91 1.43
N ASN A 150 1.59 -2.35 0.18
CA ASN A 150 1.55 -1.48 -0.98
C ASN A 150 0.53 -1.98 -1.98
N SER A 151 -0.36 -1.09 -2.45
CA SER A 151 -1.35 -1.38 -3.50
C SER A 151 -2.22 -2.60 -3.21
N LEU A 152 -2.79 -2.69 -2.00
CA LEU A 152 -3.69 -3.78 -1.59
C LEU A 152 -5.07 -3.28 -1.16
N VAL A 153 -5.14 -2.12 -0.47
CA VAL A 153 -6.35 -1.72 0.27
C VAL A 153 -7.51 -1.44 -0.67
N HIS A 154 -7.24 -0.94 -1.88
CA HIS A 154 -8.26 -0.69 -2.91
C HIS A 154 -9.01 -1.97 -3.33
N HIS A 155 -8.39 -3.15 -3.25
CA HIS A 155 -9.06 -4.44 -3.48
C HIS A 155 -9.96 -4.88 -2.32
N VAL A 156 -9.85 -4.26 -1.14
CA VAL A 156 -10.53 -4.73 0.06
C VAL A 156 -11.95 -4.17 0.15
N PRO A 157 -13.01 -5.01 0.11
CA PRO A 157 -14.38 -4.51 0.18
C PRO A 157 -14.71 -3.83 1.52
N ASN A 158 -14.15 -4.34 2.61
CA ASN A 158 -14.31 -3.75 3.95
C ASN A 158 -12.95 -3.33 4.52
N PRO A 159 -12.57 -2.05 4.40
CA PRO A 159 -11.25 -1.55 4.81
C PRO A 159 -10.99 -1.66 6.31
N LEU A 160 -12.04 -1.65 7.15
CA LEU A 160 -11.86 -1.84 8.59
C LEU A 160 -11.25 -3.20 8.94
N ARG A 161 -11.54 -4.25 8.13
CA ARG A 161 -10.92 -5.56 8.31
C ARG A 161 -9.42 -5.54 8.03
N PHE A 162 -8.99 -4.72 7.07
CA PHE A 162 -7.57 -4.55 6.77
C PHE A 162 -6.82 -3.91 7.95
N TRP A 163 -7.30 -2.78 8.43
CA TRP A 163 -6.68 -2.07 9.56
C TRP A 163 -6.73 -2.90 10.85
N TYR A 164 -7.83 -3.60 11.10
CA TYR A 164 -7.94 -4.53 12.22
C TYR A 164 -6.96 -5.71 12.07
N GLY A 165 -6.76 -6.23 10.85
CA GLY A 165 -5.76 -7.24 10.55
C GLY A 165 -4.34 -6.78 10.90
N ILE A 166 -3.96 -5.58 10.50
CA ILE A 166 -2.66 -4.98 10.88
C ILE A 166 -2.51 -4.94 12.41
N LYS A 167 -3.54 -4.44 13.11
CA LYS A 167 -3.51 -4.32 14.58
C LYS A 167 -3.29 -5.66 15.28
N ASN A 168 -3.80 -6.75 14.71
CA ASN A 168 -3.62 -8.11 15.27
C ASN A 168 -2.29 -8.77 14.90
N LEU A 169 -1.69 -8.36 13.80
CA LEU A 169 -0.44 -8.95 13.30
C LEU A 169 0.81 -8.30 13.88
N ILE A 170 0.72 -7.05 14.36
CA ILE A 170 1.86 -6.25 14.78
C ILE A 170 1.99 -6.19 16.31
N LYS A 171 3.21 -6.10 16.81
CA LYS A 171 3.47 -5.82 18.23
C LYS A 171 3.00 -4.41 18.59
N PRO A 172 2.53 -4.19 19.84
CA PRO A 172 2.28 -2.82 20.31
C PRO A 172 3.53 -1.94 20.17
N GLY A 173 3.37 -0.77 19.57
CA GLY A 173 4.47 0.14 19.23
C GLY A 173 5.21 -0.22 17.94
N GLY A 174 4.83 -1.28 17.24
CA GLY A 174 5.42 -1.66 15.95
C GLY A 174 5.11 -0.63 14.86
N PRO A 175 6.10 -0.32 13.99
CA PRO A 175 5.93 0.59 12.87
C PRO A 175 5.10 -0.02 11.75
N VAL A 176 4.31 0.82 11.09
CA VAL A 176 3.51 0.48 9.92
C VAL A 176 3.73 1.49 8.81
N LEU A 177 3.83 1.01 7.57
CA LEU A 177 3.72 1.82 6.35
C LEU A 177 2.73 1.14 5.40
N VAL A 178 1.68 1.86 5.04
CA VAL A 178 0.74 1.47 4.00
C VAL A 178 0.72 2.56 2.94
N MET A 179 0.89 2.19 1.69
CA MET A 179 0.72 3.08 0.55
C MET A 179 -0.29 2.46 -0.40
N ASP A 180 -1.21 3.28 -0.90
CA ASP A 180 -2.20 2.81 -1.86
C ASP A 180 -2.65 3.96 -2.77
N LEU A 181 -3.43 3.63 -3.79
CA LEU A 181 -3.96 4.60 -4.74
C LEU A 181 -4.93 5.56 -4.05
N LEU A 182 -4.89 6.80 -4.49
CA LEU A 182 -5.84 7.85 -4.14
C LEU A 182 -6.96 7.87 -5.17
N ARG A 183 -8.23 7.80 -4.71
CA ARG A 183 -9.36 7.92 -5.63
C ARG A 183 -9.44 9.33 -6.19
N PRO A 184 -9.42 9.50 -7.53
CA PRO A 184 -9.60 10.80 -8.17
C PRO A 184 -11.06 11.28 -8.04
N ASP A 185 -11.29 12.57 -8.28
CA ASP A 185 -12.62 13.17 -8.14
C ASP A 185 -13.58 12.71 -9.25
N SER A 186 -13.07 12.27 -10.42
CA SER A 186 -13.87 11.81 -11.55
C SER A 186 -13.21 10.70 -12.37
N SER A 187 -14.02 10.02 -13.19
CA SER A 187 -13.52 9.02 -14.14
C SER A 187 -12.63 9.62 -15.23
N GLU A 188 -12.87 10.88 -15.62
CA GLU A 188 -12.04 11.64 -16.55
C GLU A 188 -10.66 11.90 -15.98
N GLU A 189 -10.58 12.25 -14.71
CA GLU A 189 -9.31 12.42 -14.00
C GLU A 189 -8.58 11.08 -13.86
N ALA A 190 -9.29 10.00 -13.50
CA ALA A 190 -8.72 8.65 -13.49
C ALA A 190 -8.11 8.29 -14.86
N GLN A 191 -8.79 8.59 -15.95
CA GLN A 191 -8.27 8.34 -17.30
C GLN A 191 -7.04 9.20 -17.60
N ALA A 192 -7.03 10.46 -17.17
CA ALA A 192 -5.89 11.36 -17.36
C ALA A 192 -4.64 10.85 -16.60
N ILE A 193 -4.81 10.34 -15.37
CA ILE A 193 -3.75 9.70 -14.58
C ILE A 193 -3.20 8.47 -15.33
N VAL A 194 -4.08 7.60 -15.84
CA VAL A 194 -3.65 6.41 -16.61
C VAL A 194 -2.88 6.82 -17.87
N ASP A 195 -3.34 7.83 -18.60
CA ASP A 195 -2.69 8.31 -19.81
C ASP A 195 -1.34 8.99 -19.51
N GLN A 196 -1.18 9.59 -18.35
CA GLN A 196 0.08 10.20 -17.91
C GLN A 196 1.12 9.15 -17.47
N TYR A 197 0.72 8.17 -16.66
CA TYR A 197 1.66 7.28 -15.98
C TYR A 197 1.80 5.91 -16.63
N ALA A 198 0.77 5.45 -17.36
CA ALA A 198 0.75 4.14 -17.98
C ALA A 198 0.59 4.17 -19.52
N ALA A 199 0.91 5.31 -20.16
CA ALA A 199 0.73 5.48 -21.61
C ALA A 199 1.41 4.41 -22.47
N HIS A 200 2.54 3.88 -21.99
CA HIS A 200 3.36 2.90 -22.70
C HIS A 200 3.13 1.45 -22.24
N GLU A 201 2.28 1.27 -21.24
CA GLU A 201 1.96 -0.05 -20.71
C GLU A 201 0.98 -0.81 -21.62
N PRO A 202 1.00 -2.15 -21.61
CA PRO A 202 0.00 -2.96 -22.29
C PRO A 202 -1.43 -2.55 -21.90
N GLN A 203 -2.37 -2.66 -22.85
CA GLN A 203 -3.76 -2.26 -22.66
C GLN A 203 -4.37 -2.88 -21.39
N ARG A 204 -4.03 -4.13 -21.04
CA ARG A 204 -4.52 -4.81 -19.86
C ARG A 204 -4.10 -4.07 -18.58
N LEU A 205 -2.81 -3.74 -18.43
CA LEU A 205 -2.31 -3.02 -17.27
C LEU A 205 -2.91 -1.62 -17.14
N ARG A 206 -3.13 -0.93 -18.26
CA ARG A 206 -3.83 0.36 -18.27
C ARG A 206 -5.27 0.25 -17.79
N GLN A 207 -6.00 -0.79 -18.19
CA GLN A 207 -7.35 -1.05 -17.73
C GLN A 207 -7.39 -1.43 -16.27
N ASP A 208 -6.48 -2.30 -15.81
CA ASP A 208 -6.38 -2.68 -14.40
C ASP A 208 -6.06 -1.43 -13.56
N PHE A 209 -5.10 -0.59 -13.95
CA PHE A 209 -4.78 0.65 -13.24
C PHE A 209 -5.97 1.61 -13.17
N PHE A 210 -6.73 1.77 -14.27
CA PHE A 210 -7.94 2.57 -14.27
C PHE A 210 -8.97 2.07 -13.26
N HIS A 211 -9.24 0.75 -13.24
CA HIS A 211 -10.19 0.18 -12.28
C HIS A 211 -9.71 0.30 -10.84
N SER A 212 -8.41 0.10 -10.59
CA SER A 212 -7.83 0.27 -9.27
C SER A 212 -7.94 1.71 -8.74
N LEU A 213 -7.81 2.74 -9.61
CA LEU A 213 -8.09 4.12 -9.25
C LEU A 213 -9.56 4.33 -8.86
N LEU A 214 -10.51 3.72 -9.59
CA LEU A 214 -11.93 3.79 -9.23
C LEU A 214 -12.27 3.04 -7.95
N ALA A 215 -11.48 2.01 -7.60
CA ALA A 215 -11.64 1.22 -6.39
C ALA A 215 -10.90 1.80 -5.18
N ALA A 216 -10.06 2.80 -5.37
CA ALA A 216 -9.24 3.43 -4.35
C ALA A 216 -10.07 4.17 -3.29
N PHE A 217 -9.44 4.52 -2.19
CA PHE A 217 -10.02 5.35 -1.12
C PHE A 217 -9.50 6.79 -1.20
N THR A 218 -10.28 7.73 -0.67
CA THR A 218 -9.84 9.10 -0.45
C THR A 218 -9.08 9.21 0.87
N GLU A 219 -8.33 10.31 1.06
CA GLU A 219 -7.65 10.63 2.32
C GLU A 219 -8.61 10.66 3.51
N ASP A 220 -9.77 11.31 3.35
CA ASP A 220 -10.79 11.47 4.40
C ASP A 220 -11.41 10.11 4.79
N GLU A 221 -11.67 9.24 3.82
CA GLU A 221 -12.15 7.87 4.10
C GLU A 221 -11.11 7.08 4.89
N VAL A 222 -9.84 7.13 4.49
CA VAL A 222 -8.75 6.46 5.22
C VAL A 222 -8.62 6.99 6.64
N ALA A 223 -8.63 8.31 6.83
CA ALA A 223 -8.59 8.93 8.15
C ALA A 223 -9.79 8.51 9.03
N SER A 224 -10.98 8.40 8.43
CA SER A 224 -12.19 7.94 9.12
C SER A 224 -12.07 6.47 9.57
N HIS A 225 -11.54 5.59 8.72
CA HIS A 225 -11.30 4.19 9.07
C HIS A 225 -10.35 4.05 10.26
N LEU A 226 -9.26 4.82 10.26
CA LEU A 226 -8.29 4.82 11.36
C LEU A 226 -8.91 5.35 12.67
N ALA A 227 -9.74 6.38 12.58
CA ALA A 227 -10.43 6.95 13.74
C ALA A 227 -11.40 5.94 14.36
N GLU A 228 -12.19 5.22 13.55
CA GLU A 228 -13.14 4.19 14.01
C GLU A 228 -12.45 3.07 14.80
N LEU A 229 -11.24 2.69 14.41
CA LEU A 229 -10.45 1.65 15.07
C LEU A 229 -9.52 2.15 16.18
N ASN A 230 -9.64 3.43 16.58
CA ASN A 230 -8.77 4.08 17.55
C ASN A 230 -7.28 4.02 17.14
N MET A 231 -7.01 4.15 15.84
CA MET A 231 -5.66 4.21 15.25
C MET A 231 -5.27 5.63 14.80
N SER A 232 -5.93 6.66 15.28
CA SER A 232 -5.72 8.08 14.92
C SER A 232 -4.34 8.66 15.30
N ARG A 233 -3.45 7.84 15.86
CA ARG A 233 -2.02 8.19 16.02
C ARG A 233 -1.21 7.95 14.74
N LEU A 234 -1.75 7.19 13.79
CA LEU A 234 -1.15 7.04 12.48
C LEU A 234 -1.39 8.32 11.68
N MET A 235 -0.38 8.71 10.94
CA MET A 235 -0.44 9.87 10.05
C MET A 235 -0.95 9.41 8.69
N VAL A 236 -1.79 10.24 8.07
CA VAL A 236 -2.22 10.08 6.68
C VAL A 236 -1.66 11.27 5.91
N ASP A 237 -0.98 11.02 4.80
CA ASP A 237 -0.47 12.03 3.89
C ASP A 237 -0.77 11.64 2.43
N VAL A 238 -0.86 12.64 1.56
CA VAL A 238 -0.99 12.49 0.10
C VAL A 238 0.30 13.01 -0.54
N PRO A 239 1.26 12.11 -0.86
CA PRO A 239 2.58 12.51 -1.35
C PRO A 239 2.58 12.97 -2.81
N ASP A 240 1.61 12.55 -3.60
CA ASP A 240 1.48 12.86 -5.03
C ASP A 240 0.00 12.85 -5.47
N ASP A 241 -0.26 12.94 -6.78
CA ASP A 241 -1.59 13.06 -7.38
C ASP A 241 -2.39 11.75 -7.47
N ARG A 242 -1.83 10.62 -7.04
CA ARG A 242 -2.45 9.30 -7.19
C ARG A 242 -2.23 8.34 -6.03
N HIS A 243 -1.54 8.78 -4.96
CA HIS A 243 -1.29 7.93 -3.80
C HIS A 243 -1.61 8.64 -2.49
N TRP A 244 -2.06 7.87 -1.52
CA TRP A 244 -2.00 8.21 -0.11
C TRP A 244 -1.06 7.26 0.63
N ILE A 245 -0.49 7.73 1.73
CA ILE A 245 0.32 6.93 2.64
C ILE A 245 -0.19 7.03 4.07
N VAL A 246 -0.14 5.91 4.78
CA VAL A 246 -0.38 5.83 6.23
C VAL A 246 0.88 5.31 6.90
N TYR A 247 1.37 6.03 7.90
CA TYR A 247 2.57 5.64 8.62
C TYR A 247 2.51 6.03 10.10
N GLY A 248 3.32 5.37 10.91
CA GLY A 248 3.41 5.60 12.34
C GLY A 248 3.59 4.30 13.12
N ARG A 249 3.23 4.32 14.41
CA ARG A 249 3.32 3.15 15.27
C ARG A 249 1.95 2.79 15.83
N VAL A 250 1.63 1.49 15.81
CA VAL A 250 0.35 0.94 16.29
C VAL A 250 0.44 0.63 17.78
N TYR A 251 -0.55 1.11 18.58
CA TYR A 251 -0.62 0.93 20.03
C TYR A 251 -1.94 0.31 20.48
#